data_3623456910f3a100cd1ffd7c91c87454
#
_entry.id   3623456910f3a100cd1ffd7c91c87454
#
_cell.length_a   1.000
_cell.length_b   1.000
_cell.length_c   1.000
_cell.angle_alpha   90.00
_cell.angle_beta   90.00
_cell.angle_gamma   90.00
#
_symmetry.space_group_name_H-M   'P 1'
#
loop_
_entity.id
_entity.type
_entity.pdbx_description
1 polymer ?
#
loop_
_entity_poly.entity_id
_entity_poly.type
_entity_poly.pdbx_seq_one_letter_code
_entity_poly.pdbx_strand_id
1 'polypeptide(L)'
;MSDAALTVAREALVDTPAWIVGGAVRDRLLGSDLPFAHLDLDLIVDGDVRSAAKQLARAAGGPAFELSDAFGAWRVIAGDRTWQADLTPMRGGSLESDLSLRDFTVNAIAEPLAGGERFDPFGGAQDLGARRLRMVGPQSFADDPLRVLRL
;
A
#
# COMPACT_ATOMS: atom_id res chain seq x y z
N MET A 1 10.74 9.05 10.29
CA MET A 1 9.71 8.07 9.89
C MET A 1 9.84 6.85 10.76
N SER A 2 8.75 6.39 11.28
CA SER A 2 8.80 5.20 12.12
C SER A 2 9.05 3.96 11.25
N ASP A 3 10.30 3.51 11.18
CA ASP A 3 10.63 2.20 10.59
C ASP A 3 10.00 1.05 11.37
N ALA A 4 9.42 1.34 12.55
CA ALA A 4 8.80 0.35 13.41
C ALA A 4 7.65 -0.40 12.72
N ALA A 5 6.76 0.32 12.04
CA ALA A 5 5.65 -0.29 11.32
C ALA A 5 6.14 -1.25 10.22
N LEU A 6 7.14 -0.82 9.44
CA LEU A 6 7.74 -1.64 8.40
C LEU A 6 8.49 -2.83 8.96
N THR A 7 9.22 -2.65 10.06
CA THR A 7 9.93 -3.73 10.73
C THR A 7 8.96 -4.80 11.23
N VAL A 8 7.90 -4.39 11.93
CA VAL A 8 6.87 -5.31 12.42
C VAL A 8 6.18 -6.03 11.25
N ALA A 9 5.84 -5.31 10.18
CA ALA A 9 5.21 -5.92 9.02
C ALA A 9 6.13 -6.93 8.32
N ARG A 10 7.40 -6.61 8.15
CA ARG A 10 8.40 -7.51 7.53
C ARG A 10 8.60 -8.80 8.33
N GLU A 11 8.69 -8.68 9.64
CA GLU A 11 8.85 -9.83 10.53
C GLU A 11 7.60 -10.70 10.55
N ALA A 12 6.43 -10.07 10.68
CA ALA A 12 5.15 -10.78 10.75
C ALA A 12 4.79 -11.51 9.46
N LEU A 13 5.14 -10.93 8.30
CA LEU A 13 4.77 -11.43 6.98
C LEU A 13 5.96 -12.00 6.20
N VAL A 14 6.99 -12.48 6.89
CA VAL A 14 8.23 -12.99 6.28
C VAL A 14 7.97 -14.09 5.23
N ASP A 15 6.98 -14.93 5.45
CA ASP A 15 6.61 -16.03 4.56
C ASP A 15 5.44 -15.69 3.62
N THR A 16 4.99 -14.45 3.61
CA THR A 16 3.85 -14.00 2.82
C THR A 16 4.32 -13.00 1.76
N PRO A 17 4.17 -13.31 0.46
CA PRO A 17 4.47 -12.34 -0.58
C PRO A 17 3.56 -11.11 -0.45
N ALA A 18 4.17 -9.95 -0.21
CA ALA A 18 3.45 -8.70 -0.02
C ALA A 18 4.27 -7.51 -0.52
N TRP A 19 3.57 -6.45 -0.90
CA TRP A 19 4.17 -5.22 -1.42
C TRP A 19 3.57 -4.01 -0.73
N ILE A 20 4.44 -3.05 -0.42
CA ILE A 20 4.03 -1.71 0.01
C ILE A 20 3.65 -0.93 -1.25
N VAL A 21 2.53 -0.23 -1.22
CA VAL A 21 2.02 0.56 -2.35
C VAL A 21 1.48 1.92 -1.89
N GLY A 22 1.12 2.76 -2.85
CA GLY A 22 0.40 4.00 -2.60
C GLY A 22 1.22 5.09 -1.94
N GLY A 23 0.58 5.84 -1.05
CA GLY A 23 1.15 7.05 -0.45
C GLY A 23 2.45 6.84 0.32
N ALA A 24 2.61 5.71 1.00
CA ALA A 24 3.83 5.41 1.75
C ALA A 24 5.07 5.32 0.83
N VAL A 25 4.93 4.70 -0.34
CA VAL A 25 6.02 4.61 -1.33
C VAL A 25 6.32 5.99 -1.91
N ARG A 26 5.28 6.71 -2.34
CA ARG A 26 5.40 8.06 -2.89
C ARG A 26 6.09 9.00 -1.91
N ASP A 27 5.66 9.04 -0.67
CA ASP A 27 6.15 9.98 0.33
C ASP A 27 7.61 9.69 0.72
N ARG A 28 7.99 8.42 0.75
CA ARG A 28 9.40 8.01 0.91
C ARG A 28 10.27 8.48 -0.24
N LEU A 29 9.76 8.40 -1.48
CA LEU A 29 10.48 8.88 -2.66
C LEU A 29 10.64 10.41 -2.69
N LEU A 30 9.70 11.14 -2.11
CA LEU A 30 9.80 12.59 -1.94
C LEU A 30 10.77 13.01 -0.84
N GLY A 31 11.29 12.05 -0.05
CA GLY A 31 12.14 12.34 1.09
C GLY A 31 11.43 13.18 2.15
N SER A 32 10.11 13.04 2.26
CA SER A 32 9.36 13.83 3.21
C SER A 32 9.57 13.29 4.61
N ASP A 33 10.28 14.04 5.43
CA ASP A 33 10.39 13.85 6.88
C ASP A 33 9.18 14.43 7.62
N LEU A 34 8.04 14.54 6.95
CA LEU A 34 6.83 15.04 7.57
C LEU A 34 6.46 14.10 8.74
N PRO A 35 6.30 14.63 9.94
CA PRO A 35 5.82 13.85 11.07
C PRO A 35 4.36 13.50 10.77
N PHE A 36 4.13 12.32 10.20
CA PHE A 36 2.78 11.81 10.10
C PHE A 36 2.31 11.46 11.51
N ALA A 37 1.23 12.10 11.94
CA ALA A 37 0.58 11.76 13.19
C ALA A 37 0.13 10.29 13.20
N HIS A 38 -0.11 9.73 12.01
CA HIS A 38 -0.44 8.33 11.79
C HIS A 38 0.23 7.86 10.51
N LEU A 39 0.97 6.78 10.58
CA LEU A 39 1.52 6.13 9.40
C LEU A 39 0.50 5.11 8.89
N ASP A 40 0.03 5.33 7.67
CA ASP A 40 -0.85 4.40 6.96
C ASP A 40 -0.02 3.58 5.97
N LEU A 41 -0.01 2.27 6.16
CA LEU A 41 0.59 1.33 5.23
C LEU A 41 -0.49 0.68 4.37
N ASP A 42 -0.34 0.77 3.06
CA ASP A 42 -1.14 -0.01 2.11
C ASP A 42 -0.30 -1.19 1.61
N LEU A 43 -0.79 -2.40 1.86
CA LEU A 43 -0.14 -3.64 1.47
C LEU A 43 -1.01 -4.42 0.48
N ILE A 44 -0.42 -4.81 -0.65
CA ILE A 44 -0.97 -5.84 -1.53
C ILE A 44 -0.42 -7.17 -1.04
N VAL A 45 -1.28 -8.16 -0.86
CA VAL A 45 -0.92 -9.51 -0.40
C VAL A 45 -1.25 -10.52 -1.50
N ASP A 46 -0.27 -11.33 -1.86
CA ASP A 46 -0.48 -12.50 -2.71
C ASP A 46 -0.68 -13.73 -1.84
N GLY A 47 -1.95 -14.03 -1.54
CA GLY A 47 -2.31 -15.13 -0.66
C GLY A 47 -3.54 -14.82 0.22
N ASP A 48 -3.59 -15.47 1.39
CA ASP A 48 -4.68 -15.31 2.35
C ASP A 48 -4.54 -14.02 3.16
N VAL A 49 -5.27 -12.99 2.74
CA VAL A 49 -5.25 -11.66 3.37
C VAL A 49 -5.71 -11.71 4.83
N ARG A 50 -6.74 -12.49 5.14
CA ARG A 50 -7.25 -12.63 6.50
C ARG A 50 -6.19 -13.21 7.43
N SER A 51 -5.50 -14.25 6.99
CA SER A 51 -4.40 -14.86 7.75
C SER A 51 -3.25 -13.88 7.94
N ALA A 52 -2.84 -13.18 6.88
CA ALA A 52 -1.80 -12.15 6.95
C ALA A 52 -2.17 -11.02 7.93
N ALA A 53 -3.42 -10.53 7.88
CA ALA A 53 -3.89 -9.49 8.79
C ALA A 53 -3.85 -9.95 10.25
N LYS A 54 -4.24 -11.18 10.54
CA LYS A 54 -4.18 -11.73 11.90
C LYS A 54 -2.75 -11.91 12.40
N GLN A 55 -1.83 -12.35 11.54
CA GLN A 55 -0.41 -12.45 11.88
C GLN A 55 0.17 -11.06 12.21
N LEU A 56 -0.11 -10.09 11.36
CA LEU A 56 0.35 -8.72 11.57
C LEU A 56 -0.24 -8.11 12.85
N ALA A 57 -1.52 -8.33 13.11
CA ALA A 57 -2.19 -7.85 14.32
C ALA A 57 -1.57 -8.40 15.60
N ARG A 58 -1.21 -9.69 15.62
CA ARG A 58 -0.51 -10.29 16.77
C ARG A 58 0.84 -9.63 17.01
N ALA A 59 1.62 -9.43 15.95
CA ALA A 59 2.92 -8.77 16.04
C ALA A 59 2.81 -7.31 16.46
N ALA A 60 1.77 -6.62 15.98
CA ALA A 60 1.49 -5.23 16.29
C ALA A 60 0.82 -5.01 17.67
N GLY A 61 0.38 -6.08 18.33
CA GLY A 61 -0.30 -6.01 19.62
C GLY A 61 -1.67 -5.33 19.57
N GLY A 62 -2.35 -5.36 18.42
CA GLY A 62 -3.61 -4.67 18.22
C GLY A 62 -4.64 -5.48 17.41
N PRO A 63 -5.79 -4.87 17.08
CA PRO A 63 -6.86 -5.57 16.40
C PRO A 63 -6.64 -5.68 14.89
N ALA A 64 -7.22 -6.73 14.30
CA ALA A 64 -7.48 -6.85 12.87
C ALA A 64 -8.97 -6.98 12.63
N PHE A 65 -9.49 -6.30 11.63
CA PHE A 65 -10.89 -6.39 11.25
C PHE A 65 -11.07 -6.19 9.74
N GLU A 66 -12.15 -6.72 9.23
CA GLU A 66 -12.50 -6.61 7.82
C GLU A 66 -13.01 -5.22 7.50
N LEU A 67 -12.41 -4.56 6.50
CA LEU A 67 -12.86 -3.27 5.99
C LEU A 67 -13.96 -3.41 4.95
N SER A 68 -13.81 -4.42 4.08
CA SER A 68 -14.72 -4.63 2.98
C SER A 68 -14.74 -6.12 2.62
N ASP A 69 -15.89 -6.73 2.83
CA ASP A 69 -16.13 -8.12 2.41
C ASP A 69 -16.06 -8.26 0.88
N ALA A 70 -16.61 -7.28 0.17
CA ALA A 70 -16.63 -7.28 -1.30
C ALA A 70 -15.23 -7.25 -1.93
N PHE A 71 -14.27 -6.57 -1.29
CA PHE A 71 -12.91 -6.43 -1.79
C PHE A 71 -11.88 -7.28 -1.03
N GLY A 72 -12.30 -7.99 0.01
CA GLY A 72 -11.41 -8.79 0.84
C GLY A 72 -10.35 -7.98 1.59
N ALA A 73 -10.62 -6.69 1.83
CA ALA A 73 -9.70 -5.78 2.50
C ALA A 73 -9.80 -5.89 4.02
N TRP A 74 -8.64 -5.91 4.68
CA TRP A 74 -8.52 -5.97 6.13
C TRP A 74 -7.69 -4.81 6.65
N ARG A 75 -8.04 -4.31 7.82
CA ARG A 75 -7.26 -3.29 8.55
C ARG A 75 -6.68 -3.86 9.82
N VAL A 76 -5.42 -3.51 10.07
CA VAL A 76 -4.71 -3.74 11.33
C VAL A 76 -4.39 -2.40 11.94
N ILE A 77 -4.65 -2.24 13.23
CA ILE A 77 -4.25 -1.05 13.98
C ILE A 77 -3.23 -1.49 15.03
N ALA A 78 -2.09 -0.80 15.11
CA ALA A 78 -1.09 -1.08 16.13
C ALA A 78 -1.67 -0.88 17.55
N GLY A 79 -1.20 -1.66 18.51
CA GLY A 79 -1.69 -1.58 19.90
C GLY A 79 -1.49 -0.21 20.54
N ASP A 80 -0.41 0.47 20.20
CA ASP A 80 -0.11 1.84 20.62
C ASP A 80 -0.79 2.92 19.78
N ARG A 81 -1.50 2.53 18.71
CA ARG A 81 -2.21 3.40 17.76
C ARG A 81 -1.32 4.37 16.98
N THR A 82 -0.03 4.10 16.88
CA THR A 82 0.91 4.96 16.14
C THR A 82 0.87 4.74 14.65
N TRP A 83 0.36 3.57 14.19
CA TRP A 83 0.21 3.25 12.78
C TRP A 83 -0.94 2.28 12.53
N GLN A 84 -1.35 2.22 11.30
CA GLN A 84 -2.30 1.22 10.80
C GLN A 84 -1.87 0.69 9.44
N ALA A 85 -2.38 -0.48 9.07
CA ALA A 85 -2.10 -1.10 7.78
C ALA A 85 -3.39 -1.63 7.16
N ASP A 86 -3.59 -1.36 5.89
CA ASP A 86 -4.65 -1.92 5.08
C ASP A 86 -4.05 -2.98 4.17
N LEU A 87 -4.56 -4.20 4.29
CA LEU A 87 -4.14 -5.33 3.49
C LEU A 87 -5.23 -5.67 2.48
N THR A 88 -4.87 -5.72 1.22
CA THR A 88 -5.77 -6.05 0.11
C THR A 88 -5.24 -7.21 -0.70
N PRO A 89 -6.12 -8.06 -1.26
CA PRO A 89 -5.67 -9.10 -2.16
C PRO A 89 -5.14 -8.50 -3.47
N MET A 90 -4.17 -9.18 -4.08
CA MET A 90 -3.70 -8.82 -5.41
C MET A 90 -4.83 -8.97 -6.43
N ARG A 91 -5.16 -7.88 -7.14
CA ARG A 91 -6.23 -7.84 -8.13
C ARG A 91 -5.70 -8.15 -9.52
N GLY A 92 -6.51 -8.81 -10.34
CA GLY A 92 -6.18 -9.07 -11.75
C GLY A 92 -5.10 -10.12 -11.98
N GLY A 93 -4.70 -10.88 -10.96
CA GLY A 93 -3.79 -12.01 -11.08
C GLY A 93 -2.30 -11.65 -11.18
N SER A 94 -1.94 -10.37 -11.18
CA SER A 94 -0.54 -9.92 -11.18
C SER A 94 -0.41 -8.56 -10.50
N LEU A 95 0.80 -8.25 -10.05
CA LEU A 95 1.09 -6.94 -9.45
C LEU A 95 0.89 -5.80 -10.45
N GLU A 96 1.30 -5.99 -11.71
CA GLU A 96 1.08 -5.01 -12.77
C GLU A 96 -0.41 -4.74 -13.00
N SER A 97 -1.22 -5.81 -13.06
CA SER A 97 -2.68 -5.67 -13.19
C SER A 97 -3.29 -4.92 -12.00
N ASP A 98 -2.86 -5.22 -10.77
CA ASP A 98 -3.33 -4.49 -9.59
C ASP A 98 -3.00 -2.99 -9.70
N LEU A 99 -1.75 -2.66 -10.00
CA LEU A 99 -1.30 -1.28 -10.12
C LEU A 99 -2.01 -0.53 -11.26
N SER A 100 -2.38 -1.22 -12.33
CA SER A 100 -3.12 -0.63 -13.46
C SER A 100 -4.53 -0.14 -13.07
N LEU A 101 -5.08 -0.64 -11.98
CA LEU A 101 -6.40 -0.26 -11.46
C LEU A 101 -6.36 0.98 -10.54
N ARG A 102 -5.17 1.55 -10.32
CA ARG A 102 -5.00 2.72 -9.47
C ARG A 102 -5.27 4.02 -10.23
N ASP A 103 -5.33 5.13 -9.50
CA ASP A 103 -5.64 6.46 -10.04
C ASP A 103 -4.47 7.05 -10.84
N PHE A 104 -3.40 7.40 -10.16
CA PHE A 104 -2.25 8.09 -10.74
C PHE A 104 -1.00 7.22 -10.73
N THR A 105 -0.10 7.48 -11.68
CA THR A 105 1.17 6.76 -11.78
C THR A 105 2.02 6.87 -10.52
N VAL A 106 1.99 8.02 -9.86
CA VAL A 106 2.71 8.27 -8.59
C VAL A 106 2.19 7.42 -7.42
N ASN A 107 0.99 6.90 -7.53
CA ASN A 107 0.37 5.98 -6.56
C ASN A 107 0.39 4.52 -7.03
N ALA A 108 0.94 4.25 -8.21
CA ALA A 108 1.03 2.92 -8.84
C ALA A 108 2.46 2.38 -8.85
N ILE A 109 3.17 2.58 -7.75
CA ILE A 109 4.52 2.10 -7.51
C ILE A 109 4.46 1.12 -6.35
N ALA A 110 5.12 -0.03 -6.47
CA ALA A 110 5.17 -1.04 -5.42
C ALA A 110 6.61 -1.32 -4.98
N GLU A 111 6.80 -1.55 -3.70
CA GLU A 111 8.06 -2.03 -3.13
C GLU A 111 7.82 -3.36 -2.45
N PRO A 112 8.62 -4.42 -2.73
CA PRO A 112 8.50 -5.67 -2.00
C PRO A 112 8.65 -5.43 -0.50
N LEU A 113 7.75 -5.97 0.30
CA LEU A 113 7.82 -5.82 1.76
C LEU A 113 9.12 -6.44 2.31
N ALA A 114 9.53 -7.56 1.74
CA ALA A 114 10.79 -8.23 2.10
C ALA A 114 12.06 -7.45 1.70
N GLY A 115 11.90 -6.36 0.96
CA GLY A 115 12.99 -5.60 0.37
C GLY A 115 13.33 -6.07 -1.04
N GLY A 116 14.05 -5.26 -1.76
CA GLY A 116 14.42 -5.52 -3.13
C GLY A 116 14.09 -4.38 -4.07
N GLU A 117 14.13 -4.67 -5.36
CA GLU A 117 13.90 -3.67 -6.39
C GLU A 117 12.43 -3.23 -6.43
N ARG A 118 12.24 -1.93 -6.57
CA ARG A 118 10.94 -1.31 -6.76
C ARG A 118 10.34 -1.72 -8.10
N PHE A 119 9.03 -1.96 -8.10
CA PHE A 119 8.25 -2.24 -9.30
C PHE A 119 7.42 -1.02 -9.69
N ASP A 120 7.78 -0.40 -10.81
CA ASP A 120 7.18 0.86 -11.29
C ASP A 120 6.86 0.75 -12.79
N PRO A 121 5.85 -0.04 -13.17
CA PRO A 121 5.57 -0.33 -14.58
C PRO A 121 5.03 0.86 -15.36
N PHE A 122 4.51 1.89 -14.68
CA PHE A 122 3.88 3.05 -15.30
C PHE A 122 4.71 4.33 -15.23
N GLY A 123 5.93 4.26 -14.69
CA GLY A 123 6.84 5.41 -14.64
C GLY A 123 6.47 6.45 -13.57
N GLY A 124 5.86 6.02 -12.46
CA GLY A 124 5.43 6.91 -11.39
C GLY A 124 6.56 7.66 -10.71
N ALA A 125 7.73 7.03 -10.53
CA ALA A 125 8.89 7.67 -9.93
C ALA A 125 9.42 8.82 -10.81
N GLN A 126 9.42 8.65 -12.13
CA GLN A 126 9.79 9.71 -13.08
C GLN A 126 8.78 10.85 -13.04
N ASP A 127 7.49 10.54 -13.05
CA ASP A 127 6.44 11.54 -12.96
C ASP A 127 6.52 12.33 -11.65
N LEU A 128 6.84 11.65 -10.56
CA LEU A 128 7.04 12.27 -9.25
C LEU A 128 8.22 13.26 -9.27
N GLY A 129 9.37 12.85 -9.81
CA GLY A 129 10.52 13.71 -9.98
C GLY A 129 10.27 14.92 -10.88
N ALA A 130 9.44 14.76 -11.91
CA ALA A 130 9.03 15.82 -12.83
C ALA A 130 7.86 16.68 -12.28
N ARG A 131 7.34 16.36 -11.08
CA ARG A 131 6.13 16.97 -10.50
C ARG A 131 4.94 16.90 -11.44
N ARG A 132 4.79 15.76 -12.11
CA ARG A 132 3.72 15.50 -13.06
C ARG A 132 2.68 14.58 -12.43
N LEU A 133 1.41 14.97 -12.54
CA LEU A 133 0.29 14.13 -12.16
C LEU A 133 -0.33 13.54 -13.43
N ARG A 134 -0.21 12.23 -13.61
CA ARG A 134 -0.67 11.51 -14.78
C ARG A 134 -1.53 10.32 -14.34
N MET A 135 -2.69 10.14 -14.99
CA MET A 135 -3.52 8.96 -14.79
C MET A 135 -2.76 7.69 -15.22
N VAL A 136 -3.00 6.60 -14.50
CA VAL A 136 -2.46 5.29 -14.89
C VAL A 136 -2.99 4.86 -16.25
N GLY A 137 -4.28 5.09 -16.48
CA GLY A 137 -4.93 4.78 -17.74
C GLY A 137 -6.17 5.64 -17.98
N PRO A 138 -6.75 5.62 -19.21
CA PRO A 138 -7.88 6.47 -19.57
C PRO A 138 -9.16 6.16 -18.78
N GLN A 139 -9.26 4.96 -18.18
CA GLN A 139 -10.40 4.53 -17.37
C GLN A 139 -10.28 4.88 -15.89
N SER A 140 -9.17 5.45 -15.44
CA SER A 140 -8.89 5.67 -14.01
C SER A 140 -9.98 6.48 -13.31
N PHE A 141 -10.54 7.52 -13.96
CA PHE A 141 -11.63 8.32 -13.39
C PHE A 141 -13.02 7.76 -13.71
N ALA A 142 -13.18 7.02 -14.78
CA ALA A 142 -14.45 6.35 -15.11
C ALA A 142 -14.77 5.24 -14.10
N ASP A 143 -13.73 4.53 -13.63
CA ASP A 143 -13.87 3.46 -12.63
C ASP A 143 -14.22 4.02 -11.24
N ASP A 144 -13.67 5.20 -10.88
CA ASP A 144 -13.96 5.88 -9.62
C ASP A 144 -13.87 7.40 -9.81
N PRO A 145 -15.00 8.09 -10.06
CA PRO A 145 -15.01 9.54 -10.27
C PRO A 145 -14.51 10.35 -9.07
N LEU A 146 -14.56 9.80 -7.85
CA LEU A 146 -14.07 10.48 -6.66
C LEU A 146 -12.54 10.69 -6.66
N ARG A 147 -11.82 9.98 -7.53
CA ARG A 147 -10.37 10.17 -7.70
C ARG A 147 -10.01 11.58 -8.16
N VAL A 148 -10.90 12.27 -8.84
CA VAL A 148 -10.72 13.68 -9.23
C VAL A 148 -10.50 14.58 -8.01
N LEU A 149 -11.10 14.25 -6.86
CA LEU A 149 -10.97 15.01 -5.62
C LEU A 149 -9.60 14.83 -4.93
N ARG A 150 -8.74 13.93 -5.44
CA ARG A 150 -7.39 13.69 -4.93
C ARG A 150 -6.30 14.52 -5.64
N LEU A 151 -6.72 15.40 -6.55
CA LEU A 151 -5.82 16.29 -7.31
C LEU A 151 -5.20 17.42 -6.40
#